data_ca46b783177e305aee6ff3336dc6cb84
#
_entry.id   ca46b783177e305aee6ff3336dc6cb84
#
_cell.length_a   1.000
_cell.length_b   1.000
_cell.length_c   1.000
_cell.angle_alpha   90.00
_cell.angle_beta   90.00
_cell.angle_gamma   90.00
#
_symmetry.space_group_name_H-M   'P 1'
#
loop_
_entity.id
_entity.type
_entity.pdbx_description
1 polymer ?
#
loop_
_entity_poly.entity_id
_entity_poly.type
_entity_poly.pdbx_seq_one_letter_code
_entity_poly.pdbx_strand_id
1 'polypeptide(L)'
;MNVLIKVLLIIFITTGYVYAEGMGDIPHVNQKAEDSFKYDYTYANTHRAYAIAPGGAWSWRADAATKEQAQQQALEACEKYSEFPCVLYAVNKEIVFDSQQWFTLWGPYKNRQQAATAETGNKPGQRFPNLVFTDPAGIKKTISDMKGKVVFVHLWGCWCPPCRVEFVTLIDMYRILQDTLGDQVEFVVLQLREPISQARAWAKKNGLDTLPLSDSGVANPEDKFLTTKSGEKIPDRQLAHVFPSSYVIDKHGIVIFSHMGSVEDWSEYVGFFKDAVKNSGK
;
A
#
# COMPACT_ATOMS: atom_id res chain seq x y z
N MET A 1 27.18 -2.97 73.07
CA MET A 1 27.44 -4.25 72.37
C MET A 1 26.61 -4.19 71.04
N ASN A 2 27.18 -3.57 70.01
CA ASN A 2 26.48 -3.31 68.77
C ASN A 2 26.79 -4.44 67.77
N VAL A 3 25.74 -5.16 67.37
CA VAL A 3 25.81 -6.20 66.40
C VAL A 3 25.48 -5.55 64.99
N LEU A 4 26.50 -5.40 64.17
CA LEU A 4 26.35 -4.99 62.76
C LEU A 4 25.90 -6.20 61.92
N ILE A 5 24.64 -6.18 61.49
CA ILE A 5 24.14 -7.13 60.51
C ILE A 5 24.56 -6.62 59.12
N LYS A 6 25.52 -7.31 58.47
CA LYS A 6 25.86 -7.11 57.05
C LYS A 6 24.79 -7.80 56.21
N VAL A 7 23.94 -7.01 55.57
CA VAL A 7 23.01 -7.49 54.53
C VAL A 7 23.80 -7.68 53.24
N LEU A 8 23.99 -8.93 52.82
CA LEU A 8 24.57 -9.28 51.52
C LEU A 8 23.51 -9.14 50.46
N LEU A 9 23.61 -8.09 49.65
CA LEU A 9 22.72 -7.90 48.48
C LEU A 9 23.19 -8.86 47.36
N ILE A 10 22.52 -9.98 47.19
CA ILE A 10 22.73 -10.88 46.03
C ILE A 10 21.95 -10.29 44.88
N ILE A 11 22.67 -9.65 43.96
CA ILE A 11 22.12 -9.21 42.68
C ILE A 11 21.98 -10.46 41.78
N PHE A 12 20.77 -10.99 41.67
CA PHE A 12 20.45 -11.94 40.61
C PHE A 12 20.42 -11.21 39.30
N ILE A 13 21.49 -11.34 38.50
CA ILE A 13 21.47 -11.01 37.06
C ILE A 13 20.68 -12.12 36.40
N THR A 14 19.36 -11.93 36.30
CA THR A 14 18.53 -12.71 35.40
C THR A 14 18.92 -12.26 33.98
N THR A 15 19.71 -13.06 33.30
CA THR A 15 19.79 -13.01 31.84
C THR A 15 18.41 -13.39 31.33
N GLY A 16 17.55 -12.37 31.22
CA GLY A 16 16.25 -12.51 30.59
C GLY A 16 16.51 -12.88 29.16
N TYR A 17 16.20 -14.11 28.81
CA TYR A 17 15.85 -14.44 27.44
C TYR A 17 14.63 -13.59 27.12
N VAL A 18 14.85 -12.50 26.38
CA VAL A 18 13.76 -11.77 25.75
C VAL A 18 13.25 -12.71 24.64
N TYR A 19 12.34 -13.60 25.02
CA TYR A 19 11.45 -14.18 24.05
C TYR A 19 10.67 -13.01 23.46
N ALA A 20 10.66 -12.92 22.15
CA ALA A 20 9.93 -11.93 21.39
C ALA A 20 8.41 -12.02 21.69
N GLU A 21 7.97 -11.46 22.81
CA GLU A 21 6.62 -10.97 22.96
C GLU A 21 6.54 -9.69 22.11
N GLY A 22 5.93 -9.80 20.93
CA GLY A 22 5.72 -8.71 20.01
C GLY A 22 6.25 -8.98 18.60
N MET A 23 5.98 -10.15 18.01
CA MET A 23 5.92 -10.21 16.56
C MET A 23 4.63 -9.49 16.17
N GLY A 24 4.72 -8.17 16.03
CA GLY A 24 3.72 -7.39 15.33
C GLY A 24 3.61 -7.93 13.90
N ASP A 25 2.46 -7.80 13.31
CA ASP A 25 2.20 -8.20 11.93
C ASP A 25 3.27 -7.58 11.02
N ILE A 26 3.77 -8.36 10.07
CA ILE A 26 4.76 -7.86 9.10
C ILE A 26 4.00 -6.94 8.13
N PRO A 27 4.36 -5.65 8.03
CA PRO A 27 3.53 -4.70 7.31
C PRO A 27 3.37 -5.05 5.83
N HIS A 28 2.16 -4.89 5.31
CA HIS A 28 1.73 -5.06 3.92
C HIS A 28 1.80 -6.47 3.36
N VAL A 29 2.33 -7.44 4.06
CA VAL A 29 2.44 -8.81 3.54
C VAL A 29 1.17 -9.60 3.84
N ASN A 30 0.95 -10.66 3.07
CA ASN A 30 -0.19 -11.55 3.26
C ASN A 30 0.14 -12.67 4.25
N GLN A 31 -0.89 -13.41 4.69
CA GLN A 31 -0.77 -14.53 5.62
C GLN A 31 0.30 -15.57 5.20
N LYS A 32 0.45 -15.82 3.90
CA LYS A 32 1.49 -16.75 3.40
C LYS A 32 2.90 -16.28 3.73
N ALA A 33 3.16 -14.96 3.64
CA ALA A 33 4.46 -14.38 3.99
C ALA A 33 4.71 -14.47 5.50
N GLU A 34 3.70 -14.18 6.32
CA GLU A 34 3.79 -14.31 7.77
C GLU A 34 4.04 -15.76 8.19
N ASP A 35 3.30 -16.72 7.60
CA ASP A 35 3.51 -18.13 7.85
C ASP A 35 4.93 -18.57 7.45
N SER A 36 5.42 -18.12 6.30
CA SER A 36 6.79 -18.40 5.85
C SER A 36 7.84 -17.77 6.77
N PHE A 37 7.60 -16.56 7.28
CA PHE A 37 8.47 -15.97 8.29
C PHE A 37 8.48 -16.81 9.57
N LYS A 38 7.31 -17.15 10.09
CA LYS A 38 7.11 -17.84 11.36
C LYS A 38 7.60 -19.29 11.35
N TYR A 39 7.31 -20.02 10.26
CA TYR A 39 7.53 -21.46 10.22
C TYR A 39 8.74 -21.90 9.41
N ASP A 40 9.20 -21.08 8.44
CA ASP A 40 10.37 -21.40 7.62
C ASP A 40 11.59 -20.57 8.03
N TYR A 41 11.49 -19.23 7.94
CA TYR A 41 12.61 -18.33 8.18
C TYR A 41 13.16 -18.44 9.60
N THR A 42 12.30 -18.46 10.63
CA THR A 42 12.76 -18.50 12.04
C THR A 42 13.53 -19.78 12.37
N TYR A 43 13.28 -20.88 11.68
CA TYR A 43 13.95 -22.16 11.87
C TYR A 43 15.10 -22.43 10.91
N ALA A 44 15.28 -21.58 9.89
CA ALA A 44 16.39 -21.74 8.95
C ALA A 44 17.76 -21.47 9.61
N ASN A 45 18.84 -21.91 8.97
CA ASN A 45 20.19 -21.76 9.47
C ASN A 45 20.62 -20.28 9.54
N THR A 46 21.74 -20.00 10.22
CA THR A 46 22.36 -18.66 10.30
C THR A 46 22.79 -18.15 8.93
N HIS A 47 23.12 -16.86 8.89
CA HIS A 47 23.33 -16.11 7.66
C HIS A 47 22.04 -16.13 6.80
N ARG A 48 20.95 -15.69 7.42
CA ARG A 48 19.65 -15.51 6.77
C ARG A 48 19.16 -14.08 6.87
N ALA A 49 18.35 -13.67 5.89
CA ALA A 49 17.71 -12.37 5.88
C ALA A 49 16.30 -12.47 5.27
N TYR A 50 15.38 -11.66 5.79
CA TYR A 50 14.01 -11.48 5.31
C TYR A 50 13.82 -10.04 4.86
N ALA A 51 13.32 -9.84 3.63
CA ALA A 51 13.10 -8.53 3.02
C ALA A 51 11.63 -8.36 2.65
N ILE A 52 11.13 -7.14 2.78
CA ILE A 52 9.76 -6.73 2.45
C ILE A 52 9.75 -5.43 1.66
N ALA A 53 8.67 -5.16 0.94
CA ALA A 53 8.45 -3.89 0.25
C ALA A 53 7.00 -3.39 0.40
N PRO A 54 6.75 -2.07 0.26
CA PRO A 54 5.39 -1.56 0.13
C PRO A 54 4.62 -2.26 -0.98
N GLY A 55 3.36 -2.60 -0.73
CA GLY A 55 2.55 -3.37 -1.67
C GLY A 55 2.67 -4.89 -1.51
N GLY A 56 3.40 -5.38 -0.48
CA GLY A 56 3.35 -6.76 -0.05
C GLY A 56 4.33 -7.72 -0.71
N ALA A 57 5.30 -7.23 -1.49
CA ALA A 57 6.38 -8.08 -1.98
C ALA A 57 7.32 -8.47 -0.83
N TRP A 58 7.75 -9.71 -0.82
CA TRP A 58 8.66 -10.26 0.19
C TRP A 58 9.56 -11.35 -0.38
N SER A 59 10.67 -11.57 0.27
CA SER A 59 11.57 -12.71 0.01
C SER A 59 12.47 -12.95 1.19
N TRP A 60 12.97 -14.17 1.33
CA TRP A 60 14.04 -14.48 2.26
C TRP A 60 15.09 -15.42 1.66
N ARG A 61 16.26 -15.42 2.27
CA ARG A 61 17.37 -16.31 1.93
C ARG A 61 18.02 -16.79 3.22
N ALA A 62 18.55 -18.02 3.18
CA ALA A 62 19.34 -18.63 4.25
C ALA A 62 20.54 -19.36 3.65
N ASP A 63 21.35 -19.95 4.51
CA ASP A 63 22.54 -20.73 4.15
C ASP A 63 23.57 -19.96 3.30
N ALA A 64 23.58 -18.63 3.40
CA ALA A 64 24.60 -17.82 2.75
C ALA A 64 25.95 -17.95 3.46
N ALA A 65 27.05 -17.64 2.75
CA ALA A 65 28.38 -17.71 3.32
C ALA A 65 28.61 -16.63 4.40
N THR A 66 27.93 -15.48 4.28
CA THR A 66 28.01 -14.38 5.25
C THR A 66 26.62 -13.74 5.48
N LYS A 67 26.49 -12.99 6.57
CA LYS A 67 25.32 -12.18 6.89
C LYS A 67 25.01 -11.18 5.78
N GLU A 68 26.01 -10.50 5.27
CA GLU A 68 25.91 -9.48 4.22
C GLU A 68 25.42 -10.09 2.90
N GLN A 69 25.91 -11.27 2.58
CA GLN A 69 25.45 -12.01 1.39
C GLN A 69 23.97 -12.42 1.52
N ALA A 70 23.54 -12.88 2.69
CA ALA A 70 22.13 -13.19 2.93
C ALA A 70 21.23 -11.95 2.74
N GLN A 71 21.67 -10.81 3.27
CA GLN A 71 20.95 -9.54 3.14
C GLN A 71 20.82 -9.12 1.67
N GLN A 72 21.92 -9.11 0.93
CA GLN A 72 21.92 -8.75 -0.49
C GLN A 72 21.00 -9.68 -1.30
N GLN A 73 21.11 -10.98 -1.11
CA GLN A 73 20.31 -11.97 -1.84
C GLN A 73 18.81 -11.87 -1.52
N ALA A 74 18.44 -11.55 -0.27
CA ALA A 74 17.05 -11.36 0.11
C ALA A 74 16.47 -10.10 -0.53
N LEU A 75 17.19 -8.98 -0.52
CA LEU A 75 16.80 -7.73 -1.17
C LEU A 75 16.63 -7.92 -2.68
N GLU A 76 17.66 -8.44 -3.38
CA GLU A 76 17.61 -8.70 -4.82
C GLU A 76 16.47 -9.62 -5.23
N ALA A 77 16.12 -10.58 -4.40
CA ALA A 77 15.02 -11.49 -4.67
C ALA A 77 13.65 -10.84 -4.45
N CYS A 78 13.51 -9.97 -3.44
CA CYS A 78 12.32 -9.20 -3.17
C CYS A 78 12.07 -8.18 -4.29
N GLU A 79 13.10 -7.44 -4.74
CA GLU A 79 13.01 -6.42 -5.78
C GLU A 79 12.54 -6.96 -7.15
N LYS A 80 12.69 -8.26 -7.40
CA LYS A 80 12.12 -8.88 -8.62
C LYS A 80 10.59 -8.87 -8.67
N TYR A 81 9.94 -8.71 -7.54
CA TYR A 81 8.49 -8.74 -7.38
C TYR A 81 7.90 -7.41 -6.88
N SER A 82 8.72 -6.36 -6.76
CA SER A 82 8.30 -5.06 -6.29
C SER A 82 8.72 -3.95 -7.26
N GLU A 83 7.85 -2.96 -7.43
CA GLU A 83 8.18 -1.68 -8.08
C GLU A 83 8.75 -0.66 -7.08
N PHE A 84 8.83 -1.03 -5.79
CA PHE A 84 9.33 -0.20 -4.69
C PHE A 84 10.60 -0.79 -4.10
N PRO A 85 11.46 0.02 -3.48
CA PRO A 85 12.63 -0.48 -2.78
C PRO A 85 12.25 -1.51 -1.72
N CYS A 86 12.95 -2.64 -1.70
CA CYS A 86 12.84 -3.60 -0.61
C CYS A 86 13.72 -3.18 0.55
N VAL A 87 13.27 -3.42 1.77
CA VAL A 87 14.02 -3.20 3.01
C VAL A 87 14.13 -4.48 3.80
N LEU A 88 15.18 -4.58 4.62
CA LEU A 88 15.34 -5.72 5.50
C LEU A 88 14.34 -5.64 6.66
N TYR A 89 13.53 -6.68 6.82
CA TYR A 89 12.67 -6.87 7.98
C TYR A 89 13.42 -7.55 9.12
N ALA A 90 14.10 -8.66 8.81
CA ALA A 90 14.87 -9.40 9.79
C ALA A 90 16.20 -9.88 9.22
N VAL A 91 17.21 -9.99 10.10
CA VAL A 91 18.53 -10.56 9.80
C VAL A 91 18.92 -11.52 10.89
N ASN A 92 19.18 -12.77 10.54
CA ASN A 92 19.37 -13.88 11.49
C ASN A 92 18.17 -13.99 12.45
N LYS A 93 18.35 -13.68 13.73
CA LYS A 93 17.31 -13.71 14.77
C LYS A 93 16.82 -12.31 15.18
N GLU A 94 17.32 -11.26 14.55
CA GLU A 94 17.05 -9.87 14.91
C GLU A 94 16.04 -9.25 13.93
N ILE A 95 15.02 -8.59 14.43
CA ILE A 95 14.17 -7.69 13.65
C ILE A 95 14.93 -6.37 13.50
N VAL A 96 15.23 -6.00 12.27
CA VAL A 96 16.01 -4.79 11.92
C VAL A 96 15.16 -3.74 11.21
N PHE A 97 13.87 -3.99 11.11
CA PHE A 97 12.91 -3.14 10.43
C PHE A 97 12.77 -1.76 11.10
N ASP A 98 12.90 -0.69 10.30
CA ASP A 98 12.70 0.68 10.73
C ASP A 98 11.32 1.19 10.27
N SER A 99 10.37 1.20 11.18
CA SER A 99 9.01 1.67 10.93
C SER A 99 8.93 3.17 10.61
N GLN A 100 9.94 3.98 10.97
CA GLN A 100 9.94 5.42 10.67
C GLN A 100 10.33 5.68 9.20
N GLN A 101 11.26 4.90 8.66
CA GLN A 101 11.65 5.00 7.25
C GLN A 101 10.64 4.31 6.32
N TRP A 102 9.89 3.34 6.82
CA TRP A 102 8.93 2.57 6.03
C TRP A 102 7.99 3.46 5.20
N PHE A 103 7.38 4.45 5.83
CA PHE A 103 6.40 5.31 5.17
C PHE A 103 6.98 6.24 4.09
N THR A 104 8.31 6.31 3.96
CA THR A 104 8.99 7.14 2.96
C THR A 104 9.30 6.39 1.66
N LEU A 105 8.96 5.12 1.57
CA LEU A 105 9.33 4.24 0.45
C LEU A 105 8.40 4.39 -0.77
N TRP A 106 7.32 5.19 -0.68
CA TRP A 106 6.54 5.55 -1.84
C TRP A 106 7.26 6.57 -2.72
N GLY A 107 6.97 6.55 -4.01
CA GLY A 107 7.57 7.50 -4.93
C GLY A 107 7.75 6.92 -6.33
N PRO A 108 8.57 7.61 -7.14
CA PRO A 108 9.36 8.79 -6.79
C PRO A 108 8.52 10.07 -6.70
N TYR A 109 8.81 10.93 -5.72
CA TYR A 109 8.27 12.28 -5.70
C TYR A 109 9.03 13.13 -6.72
N LYS A 110 8.30 13.70 -7.69
CA LYS A 110 8.86 14.58 -8.72
C LYS A 110 8.55 16.03 -8.39
N ASN A 111 9.54 16.91 -8.57
CA ASN A 111 9.29 18.34 -8.53
C ASN A 111 8.43 18.78 -9.75
N ARG A 112 7.95 20.02 -9.74
CA ARG A 112 7.04 20.55 -10.78
C ARG A 112 7.61 20.42 -12.21
N GLN A 113 8.91 20.65 -12.39
CA GLN A 113 9.55 20.57 -13.71
C GLN A 113 9.66 19.12 -14.18
N GLN A 114 10.10 18.20 -13.33
CA GLN A 114 10.16 16.78 -13.64
C GLN A 114 8.76 16.19 -13.92
N ALA A 115 7.78 16.61 -13.10
CA ALA A 115 6.40 16.19 -13.30
C ALA A 115 5.84 16.69 -14.65
N ALA A 116 6.18 17.91 -15.09
CA ALA A 116 5.68 18.46 -16.35
C ALA A 116 6.10 17.65 -17.59
N THR A 117 7.25 16.99 -17.53
CA THR A 117 7.83 16.18 -18.62
C THR A 117 7.64 14.66 -18.44
N ALA A 118 6.94 14.24 -17.37
CA ALA A 118 6.69 12.82 -17.11
C ALA A 118 5.81 12.20 -18.20
N GLU A 119 6.21 11.04 -18.70
CA GLU A 119 5.41 10.24 -19.62
C GLU A 119 4.08 9.81 -18.97
N THR A 120 3.03 9.70 -19.77
CA THR A 120 1.74 9.19 -19.32
C THR A 120 1.78 7.68 -19.19
N GLY A 121 1.31 7.17 -18.04
CA GLY A 121 1.26 5.75 -17.76
C GLY A 121 0.73 5.47 -16.35
N ASN A 122 0.89 4.23 -15.93
CA ASN A 122 0.34 3.76 -14.66
C ASN A 122 1.40 3.21 -13.68
N LYS A 123 2.69 3.38 -14.02
CA LYS A 123 3.79 2.96 -13.15
C LYS A 123 4.26 4.12 -12.26
N PRO A 124 4.87 3.82 -11.10
CA PRO A 124 5.51 4.83 -10.27
C PRO A 124 6.45 5.75 -11.09
N GLY A 125 6.31 7.05 -10.87
CA GLY A 125 7.05 8.08 -11.61
C GLY A 125 6.42 8.52 -12.94
N GLN A 126 5.38 7.86 -13.44
CA GLN A 126 4.63 8.28 -14.64
C GLN A 126 3.45 9.17 -14.25
N ARG A 127 2.98 9.98 -15.20
CA ARG A 127 1.76 10.76 -15.05
C ARG A 127 0.55 9.84 -15.26
N PHE A 128 -0.32 9.78 -14.29
CA PHE A 128 -1.55 8.99 -14.43
C PHE A 128 -2.45 9.55 -15.54
N PRO A 129 -3.10 8.71 -16.34
CA PRO A 129 -4.03 9.14 -17.39
C PRO A 129 -5.13 10.04 -16.84
N ASN A 130 -5.43 11.12 -17.54
CA ASN A 130 -6.44 12.09 -17.13
C ASN A 130 -7.86 11.58 -17.42
N LEU A 131 -8.30 10.58 -16.66
CA LEU A 131 -9.60 9.93 -16.82
C LEU A 131 -10.75 10.90 -16.55
N VAL A 132 -11.84 10.73 -17.29
CA VAL A 132 -13.14 11.36 -17.05
C VAL A 132 -14.01 10.40 -16.27
N PHE A 133 -14.70 10.90 -15.27
CA PHE A 133 -15.66 10.14 -14.46
C PHE A 133 -16.74 11.06 -13.89
N THR A 134 -17.79 10.47 -13.32
CA THR A 134 -18.82 11.21 -12.60
C THR A 134 -18.66 10.94 -11.11
N ASP A 135 -18.55 11.99 -10.31
CA ASP A 135 -18.38 11.88 -8.87
C ASP A 135 -19.66 11.42 -8.14
N PRO A 136 -19.62 11.18 -6.81
CA PRO A 136 -20.81 10.77 -6.06
C PRO A 136 -21.98 11.75 -6.14
N ALA A 137 -21.71 13.04 -6.33
CA ALA A 137 -22.73 14.09 -6.46
C ALA A 137 -23.32 14.19 -7.89
N GLY A 138 -22.86 13.37 -8.83
CA GLY A 138 -23.32 13.40 -10.23
C GLY A 138 -22.60 14.44 -11.09
N ILE A 139 -21.49 15.00 -10.62
CA ILE A 139 -20.73 16.02 -11.32
C ILE A 139 -19.63 15.34 -12.15
N LYS A 140 -19.54 15.67 -13.44
CA LYS A 140 -18.49 15.19 -14.32
C LYS A 140 -17.17 15.84 -13.96
N LYS A 141 -16.16 15.03 -13.67
CA LYS A 141 -14.81 15.44 -13.28
C LYS A 141 -13.73 14.71 -14.08
N THR A 142 -12.52 15.19 -13.94
CA THR A 142 -11.30 14.55 -14.46
C THR A 142 -10.27 14.43 -13.34
N ILE A 143 -9.30 13.54 -13.49
CA ILE A 143 -8.20 13.41 -12.52
C ILE A 143 -7.45 14.74 -12.33
N SER A 144 -7.27 15.52 -13.40
CA SER A 144 -6.58 16.83 -13.32
C SER A 144 -7.34 17.90 -12.52
N ASP A 145 -8.64 17.72 -12.25
CA ASP A 145 -9.41 18.66 -11.43
C ASP A 145 -9.06 18.54 -9.94
N MET A 146 -8.33 17.50 -9.56
CA MET A 146 -7.84 17.23 -8.20
C MET A 146 -6.36 17.64 -7.99
N LYS A 147 -5.78 18.41 -8.94
CA LYS A 147 -4.41 18.93 -8.76
C LYS A 147 -4.23 19.65 -7.43
N GLY A 148 -3.08 19.42 -6.79
CA GLY A 148 -2.76 19.96 -5.48
C GLY A 148 -3.19 19.05 -4.31
N LYS A 149 -3.90 17.96 -4.61
CA LYS A 149 -4.27 16.91 -3.64
C LYS A 149 -3.54 15.61 -3.94
N VAL A 150 -3.39 14.76 -2.95
CA VAL A 150 -3.06 13.35 -3.14
C VAL A 150 -4.35 12.64 -3.54
N VAL A 151 -4.32 11.81 -4.60
CA VAL A 151 -5.52 11.15 -5.10
C VAL A 151 -5.35 9.64 -5.02
N PHE A 152 -6.27 8.98 -4.34
CA PHE A 152 -6.41 7.53 -4.36
C PHE A 152 -7.40 7.13 -5.44
N VAL A 153 -6.95 6.38 -6.44
CA VAL A 153 -7.79 5.83 -7.52
C VAL A 153 -7.88 4.33 -7.34
N HIS A 154 -9.09 3.82 -7.18
CA HIS A 154 -9.35 2.40 -6.96
C HIS A 154 -10.31 1.87 -8.03
N LEU A 155 -9.81 1.01 -8.90
CA LEU A 155 -10.55 0.41 -10.01
C LEU A 155 -11.15 -0.93 -9.59
N TRP A 156 -12.48 -1.02 -9.57
CA TRP A 156 -13.20 -2.14 -9.00
C TRP A 156 -14.54 -2.42 -9.67
N GLY A 157 -15.22 -3.48 -9.23
CA GLY A 157 -16.61 -3.76 -9.55
C GLY A 157 -17.23 -4.70 -8.52
N CYS A 158 -18.54 -4.62 -8.27
CA CYS A 158 -19.20 -5.50 -7.31
C CYS A 158 -19.28 -6.97 -7.81
N TRP A 159 -19.04 -7.19 -9.10
CA TRP A 159 -18.90 -8.51 -9.71
C TRP A 159 -17.56 -9.20 -9.35
N CYS A 160 -16.59 -8.48 -8.80
CA CYS A 160 -15.24 -8.96 -8.50
C CYS A 160 -15.15 -9.41 -7.02
N PRO A 161 -15.04 -10.71 -6.70
CA PRO A 161 -14.99 -11.19 -5.32
C PRO A 161 -13.82 -10.62 -4.50
N PRO A 162 -12.55 -10.57 -4.98
CA PRO A 162 -11.45 -9.97 -4.24
C PRO A 162 -11.69 -8.48 -3.92
N CYS A 163 -12.30 -7.74 -4.86
CA CYS A 163 -12.64 -6.33 -4.63
C CYS A 163 -13.59 -6.14 -3.45
N ARG A 164 -14.54 -7.05 -3.28
CA ARG A 164 -15.54 -6.95 -2.19
C ARG A 164 -14.94 -7.21 -0.82
N VAL A 165 -13.92 -8.06 -0.74
CA VAL A 165 -13.30 -8.43 0.54
C VAL A 165 -12.52 -7.26 1.14
N GLU A 166 -11.73 -6.55 0.35
CA GLU A 166 -10.88 -5.47 0.84
C GLU A 166 -11.64 -4.18 1.22
N PHE A 167 -12.92 -4.04 0.82
CA PHE A 167 -13.69 -2.84 1.13
C PHE A 167 -13.90 -2.61 2.62
N VAL A 168 -13.79 -3.65 3.45
CA VAL A 168 -13.87 -3.54 4.91
C VAL A 168 -12.72 -2.68 5.45
N THR A 169 -11.49 -2.97 5.05
CA THR A 169 -10.31 -2.19 5.47
C THR A 169 -10.16 -0.89 4.68
N LEU A 170 -10.64 -0.85 3.44
CA LEU A 170 -10.66 0.35 2.61
C LEU A 170 -11.53 1.46 3.21
N ILE A 171 -12.71 1.11 3.76
CA ILE A 171 -13.58 2.11 4.42
C ILE A 171 -12.95 2.66 5.70
N ASP A 172 -12.21 1.83 6.44
CA ASP A 172 -11.53 2.26 7.65
C ASP A 172 -10.37 3.21 7.32
N MET A 173 -9.56 2.89 6.31
CA MET A 173 -8.54 3.82 5.79
C MET A 173 -9.20 5.14 5.33
N TYR A 174 -10.29 5.09 4.58
CA TYR A 174 -11.01 6.28 4.12
C TYR A 174 -11.42 7.19 5.29
N ARG A 175 -12.06 6.62 6.32
CA ARG A 175 -12.49 7.37 7.51
C ARG A 175 -11.31 8.02 8.23
N ILE A 176 -10.23 7.25 8.50
CA ILE A 176 -9.03 7.77 9.15
C ILE A 176 -8.41 8.92 8.36
N LEU A 177 -8.33 8.80 7.03
CA LEU A 177 -7.74 9.83 6.19
C LEU A 177 -8.63 11.07 6.09
N GLN A 178 -9.96 10.92 6.02
CA GLN A 178 -10.89 12.05 6.07
C GLN A 178 -10.78 12.82 7.40
N ASP A 179 -10.70 12.10 8.53
CA ASP A 179 -10.59 12.71 9.86
C ASP A 179 -9.24 13.40 10.07
N THR A 180 -8.15 12.86 9.51
CA THR A 180 -6.78 13.35 9.79
C THR A 180 -6.21 14.29 8.73
N LEU A 181 -6.58 14.12 7.46
CA LEU A 181 -6.03 14.89 6.33
C LEU A 181 -7.10 15.68 5.56
N GLY A 182 -8.38 15.36 5.78
CA GLY A 182 -9.51 16.07 5.17
C GLY A 182 -9.41 16.14 3.65
N ASP A 183 -9.56 17.34 3.11
CA ASP A 183 -9.57 17.62 1.68
C ASP A 183 -8.20 17.51 0.97
N GLN A 184 -7.13 17.23 1.71
CA GLN A 184 -5.79 17.03 1.13
C GLN A 184 -5.65 15.67 0.40
N VAL A 185 -6.56 14.72 0.70
CA VAL A 185 -6.64 13.42 0.05
C VAL A 185 -8.01 13.25 -0.59
N GLU A 186 -8.03 12.96 -1.89
CA GLU A 186 -9.25 12.72 -2.65
C GLU A 186 -9.36 11.23 -3.01
N PHE A 187 -10.57 10.68 -2.94
CA PHE A 187 -10.83 9.29 -3.27
C PHE A 187 -11.67 9.20 -4.55
N VAL A 188 -11.19 8.43 -5.51
CA VAL A 188 -11.88 8.07 -6.76
C VAL A 188 -12.07 6.55 -6.76
N VAL A 189 -13.12 6.10 -6.09
CA VAL A 189 -13.48 4.67 -6.04
C VAL A 189 -14.30 4.35 -7.28
N LEU A 190 -13.59 4.03 -8.37
CA LEU A 190 -14.10 4.02 -9.74
C LEU A 190 -14.63 2.64 -10.10
N GLN A 191 -15.97 2.52 -10.20
CA GLN A 191 -16.59 1.28 -10.63
C GLN A 191 -16.44 1.07 -12.15
N LEU A 192 -16.34 -0.21 -12.58
CA LEU A 192 -16.25 -0.61 -13.98
C LEU A 192 -17.14 -1.81 -14.30
N ARG A 193 -17.60 -1.86 -15.57
CA ARG A 193 -18.29 -3.01 -16.16
C ARG A 193 -19.64 -3.36 -15.52
N GLU A 194 -20.25 -2.40 -14.88
CA GLU A 194 -21.59 -2.50 -14.32
C GLU A 194 -22.21 -1.10 -14.18
N PRO A 195 -23.54 -0.96 -14.11
CA PRO A 195 -24.15 0.33 -13.81
C PRO A 195 -23.77 0.81 -12.41
N ILE A 196 -23.48 2.11 -12.26
CA ILE A 196 -23.17 2.71 -10.94
C ILE A 196 -24.29 2.49 -9.91
N SER A 197 -25.53 2.40 -10.36
CA SER A 197 -26.68 2.10 -9.50
C SER A 197 -26.56 0.72 -8.83
N GLN A 198 -26.02 -0.27 -9.54
CA GLN A 198 -25.76 -1.61 -9.00
C GLN A 198 -24.66 -1.57 -7.94
N ALA A 199 -23.55 -0.90 -8.24
CA ALA A 199 -22.44 -0.72 -7.30
C ALA A 199 -22.89 -0.01 -6.01
N ARG A 200 -23.68 1.08 -6.15
CA ARG A 200 -24.24 1.81 -5.00
C ARG A 200 -25.24 0.97 -4.18
N ALA A 201 -26.09 0.20 -4.84
CA ALA A 201 -27.02 -0.69 -4.15
C ALA A 201 -26.27 -1.77 -3.35
N TRP A 202 -25.21 -2.34 -3.93
CA TRP A 202 -24.35 -3.29 -3.25
C TRP A 202 -23.66 -2.65 -2.04
N ALA A 203 -23.03 -1.48 -2.20
CA ALA A 203 -22.36 -0.76 -1.12
C ALA A 203 -23.31 -0.46 0.05
N LYS A 204 -24.50 0.07 -0.24
CA LYS A 204 -25.54 0.33 0.77
C LYS A 204 -25.95 -0.93 1.53
N LYS A 205 -26.14 -2.05 0.82
CA LYS A 205 -26.49 -3.33 1.46
C LYS A 205 -25.41 -3.83 2.42
N ASN A 206 -24.15 -3.46 2.19
CA ASN A 206 -23.00 -3.92 2.97
C ASN A 206 -22.45 -2.84 3.95
N GLY A 207 -23.16 -1.71 4.16
CA GLY A 207 -22.75 -0.65 5.08
C GLY A 207 -21.54 0.17 4.62
N LEU A 208 -21.30 0.22 3.30
CA LEU A 208 -20.15 0.88 2.66
C LEU A 208 -20.55 2.14 1.88
N ASP A 209 -21.76 2.65 2.09
CA ASP A 209 -22.36 3.79 1.37
C ASP A 209 -21.72 5.14 1.71
N THR A 210 -20.82 5.20 2.71
CA THR A 210 -19.99 6.37 3.00
C THR A 210 -18.77 6.50 2.06
N LEU A 211 -18.38 5.42 1.36
CA LEU A 211 -17.31 5.50 0.36
C LEU A 211 -17.75 6.30 -0.87
N PRO A 212 -16.91 7.19 -1.41
CA PRO A 212 -17.25 8.07 -2.53
C PRO A 212 -17.20 7.32 -3.87
N LEU A 213 -18.17 6.45 -4.14
CA LEU A 213 -18.24 5.66 -5.36
C LEU A 213 -18.44 6.55 -6.58
N SER A 214 -17.51 6.51 -7.51
CA SER A 214 -17.47 7.27 -8.75
C SER A 214 -17.83 6.41 -9.95
N ASP A 215 -18.56 6.98 -10.93
CA ASP A 215 -18.97 6.32 -12.16
C ASP A 215 -17.94 6.53 -13.28
N SER A 216 -17.38 5.45 -13.78
CA SER A 216 -16.45 5.47 -14.91
C SER A 216 -17.13 5.71 -16.26
N GLY A 217 -18.45 5.57 -16.32
CA GLY A 217 -19.23 5.51 -17.57
C GLY A 217 -19.15 4.15 -18.27
N VAL A 218 -18.46 3.16 -17.70
CA VAL A 218 -18.31 1.78 -18.22
C VAL A 218 -19.37 0.92 -17.57
N ALA A 219 -20.60 0.95 -18.13
CA ALA A 219 -21.79 0.39 -17.49
C ALA A 219 -22.08 -1.08 -17.87
N ASN A 220 -21.35 -1.67 -18.80
CA ASN A 220 -21.59 -3.03 -19.26
C ASN A 220 -20.32 -3.89 -19.20
N PRO A 221 -20.43 -5.21 -19.00
CA PRO A 221 -19.30 -6.13 -19.04
C PRO A 221 -18.52 -6.10 -20.40
N GLU A 222 -19.21 -5.76 -21.46
CA GLU A 222 -18.65 -5.69 -22.83
C GLU A 222 -17.95 -4.36 -23.11
N ASP A 223 -18.28 -3.29 -22.39
CA ASP A 223 -17.58 -2.02 -22.50
C ASP A 223 -16.30 -2.07 -21.67
N LYS A 224 -15.16 -1.95 -22.33
CA LYS A 224 -13.82 -2.14 -21.74
C LYS A 224 -12.96 -0.90 -21.87
N PHE A 225 -13.54 0.25 -22.18
CA PHE A 225 -12.77 1.46 -22.46
C PHE A 225 -13.13 2.62 -21.54
N LEU A 226 -12.14 3.06 -20.77
CA LEU A 226 -12.17 4.32 -20.04
C LEU A 226 -11.93 5.50 -21.00
N THR A 227 -12.47 6.65 -20.69
CA THR A 227 -12.31 7.86 -21.52
C THR A 227 -11.42 8.86 -20.80
N THR A 228 -10.45 9.43 -21.51
CA THR A 228 -9.64 10.54 -20.99
C THR A 228 -10.28 11.89 -21.32
N LYS A 229 -9.75 12.96 -20.72
CA LYS A 229 -10.16 14.36 -21.00
C LYS A 229 -9.97 14.75 -22.47
N SER A 230 -8.98 14.17 -23.16
CA SER A 230 -8.76 14.39 -24.58
C SER A 230 -9.74 13.63 -25.50
N GLY A 231 -10.56 12.75 -24.95
CA GLY A 231 -11.46 11.87 -25.68
C GLY A 231 -10.83 10.54 -26.11
N GLU A 232 -9.58 10.32 -25.79
CA GLU A 232 -8.89 9.04 -26.02
C GLU A 232 -9.57 7.92 -25.24
N LYS A 233 -9.67 6.73 -25.84
CA LYS A 233 -10.18 5.53 -25.23
C LYS A 233 -9.03 4.63 -24.78
N ILE A 234 -8.95 4.38 -23.49
CA ILE A 234 -7.95 3.51 -22.88
C ILE A 234 -8.61 2.19 -22.48
N PRO A 235 -8.12 1.02 -22.94
CA PRO A 235 -8.60 -0.25 -22.41
C PRO A 235 -8.48 -0.29 -20.90
N ASP A 236 -9.55 -0.70 -20.20
CA ASP A 236 -9.53 -0.79 -18.75
C ASP A 236 -8.42 -1.73 -18.24
N ARG A 237 -8.11 -2.79 -19.01
CA ARG A 237 -7.01 -3.74 -18.72
C ARG A 237 -5.62 -3.13 -18.79
N GLN A 238 -5.47 -1.98 -19.40
CA GLN A 238 -4.21 -1.22 -19.34
C GLN A 238 -3.96 -0.65 -17.96
N LEU A 239 -5.02 -0.28 -17.23
CA LEU A 239 -4.95 0.25 -15.87
C LEU A 239 -5.28 -0.81 -14.81
N ALA A 240 -6.12 -1.79 -15.11
CA ALA A 240 -6.52 -2.85 -14.21
C ALA A 240 -6.32 -4.23 -14.86
N HIS A 241 -5.07 -4.63 -15.05
CA HIS A 241 -4.75 -5.97 -15.55
C HIS A 241 -5.39 -7.06 -14.68
N VAL A 242 -5.40 -6.84 -13.39
CA VAL A 242 -6.13 -7.62 -12.38
C VAL A 242 -7.08 -6.66 -11.64
N PHE A 243 -8.25 -7.14 -11.21
CA PHE A 243 -9.15 -6.40 -10.34
C PHE A 243 -9.11 -6.96 -8.91
N PRO A 244 -9.08 -6.07 -7.91
CA PRO A 244 -8.98 -4.62 -8.01
C PRO A 244 -7.61 -4.13 -8.45
N SER A 245 -7.50 -2.85 -8.80
CA SER A 245 -6.22 -2.17 -9.01
C SER A 245 -6.27 -0.78 -8.41
N SER A 246 -5.22 -0.43 -7.69
CA SER A 246 -5.15 0.79 -6.90
C SER A 246 -3.94 1.63 -7.28
N TYR A 247 -4.14 2.94 -7.29
CA TYR A 247 -3.10 3.93 -7.55
C TYR A 247 -3.15 5.04 -6.52
N VAL A 248 -2.00 5.52 -6.09
CA VAL A 248 -1.89 6.78 -5.37
C VAL A 248 -1.14 7.77 -6.26
N ILE A 249 -1.74 8.92 -6.46
CA ILE A 249 -1.25 9.97 -7.34
C ILE A 249 -0.90 11.18 -6.48
N ASP A 250 0.27 11.75 -6.68
CA ASP A 250 0.74 12.92 -5.95
C ASP A 250 0.06 14.22 -6.43
N LYS A 251 0.36 15.34 -5.75
CA LYS A 251 -0.17 16.68 -6.05
C LYS A 251 0.14 17.18 -7.47
N HIS A 252 1.10 16.59 -8.16
CA HIS A 252 1.47 16.91 -9.55
C HIS A 252 0.83 15.97 -10.58
N GLY A 253 0.09 14.95 -10.14
CA GLY A 253 -0.53 13.95 -11.01
C GLY A 253 0.39 12.78 -11.36
N ILE A 254 1.44 12.56 -10.57
CA ILE A 254 2.41 11.47 -10.75
C ILE A 254 2.00 10.28 -9.88
N VAL A 255 2.02 9.09 -10.47
CA VAL A 255 1.84 7.84 -9.73
C VAL A 255 3.01 7.67 -8.76
N ILE A 256 2.71 7.56 -7.47
CA ILE A 256 3.68 7.31 -6.41
C ILE A 256 3.50 5.94 -5.78
N PHE A 257 2.37 5.28 -6.05
CA PHE A 257 2.09 3.90 -5.67
C PHE A 257 1.14 3.27 -6.68
N SER A 258 1.36 2.00 -7.01
CA SER A 258 0.45 1.15 -7.78
C SER A 258 0.42 -0.25 -7.19
N HIS A 259 -0.77 -0.86 -7.15
CA HIS A 259 -0.96 -2.22 -6.69
C HIS A 259 -2.02 -2.93 -7.54
N MET A 260 -1.72 -4.16 -7.94
CA MET A 260 -2.58 -5.04 -8.73
C MET A 260 -3.04 -6.22 -7.87
N GLY A 261 -4.33 -6.35 -7.68
CA GLY A 261 -4.95 -7.31 -6.76
C GLY A 261 -5.44 -6.66 -5.49
N SER A 262 -6.07 -7.46 -4.61
CA SER A 262 -6.54 -6.98 -3.31
C SER A 262 -5.40 -6.76 -2.34
N VAL A 263 -5.53 -5.70 -1.55
CA VAL A 263 -4.72 -5.44 -0.36
C VAL A 263 -5.41 -6.07 0.84
N GLU A 264 -4.66 -6.71 1.72
CA GLU A 264 -5.21 -7.38 2.89
C GLU A 264 -5.73 -6.40 3.93
N ASP A 265 -4.92 -5.38 4.25
CA ASP A 265 -5.34 -4.29 5.15
C ASP A 265 -4.91 -2.92 4.62
N TRP A 266 -5.87 -2.13 4.15
CA TRP A 266 -5.64 -0.75 3.71
C TRP A 266 -5.30 0.20 4.86
N SER A 267 -5.62 -0.12 6.11
CA SER A 267 -5.33 0.77 7.26
C SER A 267 -3.83 0.94 7.50
N GLU A 268 -3.02 -0.04 7.11
CA GLU A 268 -1.55 0.01 7.19
C GLU A 268 -0.94 1.09 6.28
N TYR A 269 -1.69 1.55 5.27
CA TYR A 269 -1.21 2.55 4.31
C TYR A 269 -1.43 4.01 4.75
N VAL A 270 -2.11 4.24 5.86
CA VAL A 270 -2.39 5.61 6.38
C VAL A 270 -1.12 6.44 6.54
N GLY A 271 -0.03 5.84 7.03
CA GLY A 271 1.27 6.51 7.19
C GLY A 271 1.87 7.01 5.86
N PHE A 272 1.71 6.23 4.79
CA PHE A 272 2.16 6.60 3.45
C PHE A 272 1.38 7.79 2.88
N PHE A 273 0.07 7.85 3.09
CA PHE A 273 -0.73 9.00 2.68
C PHE A 273 -0.31 10.27 3.41
N LYS A 274 0.00 10.19 4.71
CA LYS A 274 0.53 11.32 5.50
C LYS A 274 1.86 11.80 4.95
N ASP A 275 2.76 10.89 4.61
CA ASP A 275 4.04 11.21 3.97
C ASP A 275 3.82 11.85 2.60
N ALA A 276 2.94 11.28 1.76
CA ALA A 276 2.62 11.81 0.44
C ALA A 276 2.08 13.24 0.50
N VAL A 277 1.16 13.53 1.41
CA VAL A 277 0.62 14.89 1.61
C VAL A 277 1.71 15.86 2.02
N LYS A 278 2.65 15.46 2.88
CA LYS A 278 3.76 16.27 3.37
C LYS A 278 4.83 16.53 2.31
N ASN A 279 5.16 15.54 1.49
CA ASN A 279 6.35 15.55 0.65
C ASN A 279 6.08 15.74 -0.84
N SER A 280 4.87 15.48 -1.33
CA SER A 280 4.53 15.77 -2.72
C SER A 280 4.22 17.25 -2.93
N GLY A 281 4.54 17.77 -4.13
CA GLY A 281 4.25 19.15 -4.51
C GLY A 281 5.32 20.17 -4.14
N LYS A 282 6.49 19.72 -3.69
CA LYS A 282 7.64 20.58 -3.39
C LYS A 282 8.46 20.90 -4.64
#